data_3fcd8e7bca58c876bc63dcbdce25dde1
#
_entry.id   3fcd8e7bca58c876bc63dcbdce25dde1
#
_cell.length_a   1.000
_cell.length_b   1.000
_cell.length_c   1.000
_cell.angle_alpha   90.00
_cell.angle_beta   90.00
_cell.angle_gamma   90.00
#
_symmetry.space_group_name_H-M   'P 1'
#
loop_
_entity.id
_entity.type
_entity.pdbx_description
1 polymer ?
#
loop_
_entity_poly.entity_id
_entity_poly.type
_entity_poly.pdbx_seq_one_letter_code
_entity_poly.pdbx_strand_id
1 'polypeptide(L)'
;MLLKSKMSSGRVLYRTQPLLVSAKEAYTRPQPGRDWFQTTTTVWRIDELLRRRVRDWRRLLGETGHTGTRSETMRKDHESAYTGTHSTFAAPLVEWVLLRYAPSGSRILDAFSGGPPRAVVSSIMGYSYVGFDIRSEQIEENQQTLSALELTGAEFVLGDGRFLEGDYGLFDCALTCPPYHDLEKYSNRSDDMSNMRSYEEFNAGMALCAEAHRRHMKPGAFVCIVVGPIRGKSGELIDLPAHTVQNFREAGFIYWQQIILSKNFGSAAKRSTNAWKGKKLVPIHEILQIFRAPE
;
A
#
# COMPACT_ATOMS: atom_id res chain seq x y z
N MET A 1 -15.28 -25.04 2.89
CA MET A 1 -16.74 -24.80 2.90
C MET A 1 -17.01 -23.77 4.00
N LEU A 2 -17.40 -22.56 3.63
CA LEU A 2 -17.64 -21.47 4.59
C LEU A 2 -19.05 -21.58 5.15
N LEU A 3 -19.16 -21.68 6.47
CA LEU A 3 -20.44 -21.59 7.16
C LEU A 3 -20.77 -20.12 7.44
N LYS A 4 -21.81 -19.60 6.78
CA LYS A 4 -22.37 -18.27 7.07
C LYS A 4 -23.21 -18.32 8.34
N SER A 5 -22.83 -17.58 9.38
CA SER A 5 -23.70 -17.29 10.50
C SER A 5 -24.10 -15.81 10.50
N LYS A 6 -25.39 -15.51 10.57
CA LYS A 6 -25.89 -14.12 10.75
C LYS A 6 -25.97 -13.82 12.24
N MET A 7 -25.35 -12.72 12.65
CA MET A 7 -25.61 -12.10 13.96
C MET A 7 -26.84 -11.20 13.90
N SER A 8 -27.47 -10.98 15.06
CA SER A 8 -28.61 -10.06 15.24
C SER A 8 -28.37 -8.61 14.81
N SER A 9 -27.11 -8.21 14.58
CA SER A 9 -26.68 -6.90 14.10
C SER A 9 -26.56 -6.77 12.57
N GLY A 10 -26.94 -7.80 11.80
CA GLY A 10 -26.84 -7.78 10.33
C GLY A 10 -25.41 -7.96 9.78
N ARG A 11 -24.39 -8.04 10.62
CA ARG A 11 -23.01 -8.33 10.20
C ARG A 11 -22.83 -9.82 9.88
N VAL A 12 -22.21 -10.12 8.77
CA VAL A 12 -21.85 -11.47 8.35
C VAL A 12 -20.44 -11.77 8.88
N LEU A 13 -20.35 -12.65 9.86
CA LEU A 13 -19.06 -13.22 10.29
C LEU A 13 -18.76 -14.43 9.41
N TYR A 14 -17.64 -14.40 8.73
CA TYR A 14 -17.09 -15.57 8.07
C TYR A 14 -16.29 -16.38 9.10
N ARG A 15 -16.81 -17.53 9.52
CA ARG A 15 -15.98 -18.51 10.23
C ARG A 15 -15.10 -19.19 9.19
N THR A 16 -13.80 -18.87 9.21
CA THR A 16 -12.80 -19.69 8.54
C THR A 16 -12.73 -21.05 9.23
N GLN A 17 -12.78 -22.14 8.45
CA GLN A 17 -12.26 -23.41 8.99
C GLN A 17 -10.79 -23.16 9.34
N PRO A 18 -10.29 -23.70 10.48
CA PRO A 18 -8.88 -23.61 10.78
C PRO A 18 -8.11 -24.13 9.56
N LEU A 19 -7.24 -23.31 9.00
CA LEU A 19 -6.28 -23.76 8.01
C LEU A 19 -5.49 -24.87 8.71
N LEU A 20 -5.44 -26.07 8.12
CA LEU A 20 -4.69 -27.22 8.64
C LEU A 20 -3.20 -26.90 8.83
N VAL A 21 -2.75 -25.78 8.21
CA VAL A 21 -1.40 -25.23 8.32
C VAL A 21 -1.56 -23.70 8.34
N SER A 22 -0.82 -23.00 9.22
CA SER A 22 -0.86 -21.54 9.26
C SER A 22 -0.39 -20.95 7.92
N ALA A 23 -0.89 -19.75 7.56
CA ALA A 23 -0.47 -19.09 6.34
C ALA A 23 1.06 -18.87 6.30
N LYS A 24 1.68 -18.68 7.46
CA LYS A 24 3.13 -18.55 7.62
C LYS A 24 3.88 -19.84 7.29
N GLU A 25 3.39 -20.98 7.73
CA GLU A 25 3.98 -22.30 7.44
C GLU A 25 3.75 -22.73 6.00
N ALA A 26 2.62 -22.35 5.39
CA ALA A 26 2.31 -22.63 3.99
C ALA A 26 3.07 -21.73 3.00
N TYR A 27 3.66 -20.64 3.48
CA TYR A 27 4.42 -19.72 2.62
C TYR A 27 5.74 -20.34 2.18
N THR A 28 5.93 -20.46 0.88
CA THR A 28 7.20 -20.87 0.28
C THR A 28 7.90 -19.65 -0.31
N ARG A 29 9.06 -19.29 0.28
CA ARG A 29 9.88 -18.18 -0.22
C ARG A 29 10.38 -18.51 -1.62
N PRO A 30 10.17 -17.65 -2.62
CA PRO A 30 10.67 -17.86 -3.97
C PRO A 30 12.19 -17.90 -4.01
N GLN A 31 12.73 -18.75 -4.90
CA GLN A 31 14.18 -18.87 -5.07
C GLN A 31 14.68 -17.82 -6.07
N PRO A 32 15.77 -17.10 -5.79
CA PRO A 32 16.40 -16.21 -6.76
C PRO A 32 16.77 -16.97 -8.03
N GLY A 33 16.37 -16.45 -9.19
CA GLY A 33 16.82 -16.98 -10.48
C GLY A 33 15.86 -17.94 -11.19
N ARG A 34 14.83 -18.43 -10.54
CA ARG A 34 13.81 -19.30 -11.19
C ARG A 34 12.43 -18.67 -11.30
N ASP A 35 12.20 -17.61 -10.59
CA ASP A 35 10.89 -16.97 -10.49
C ASP A 35 10.88 -15.59 -11.15
N TRP A 36 9.71 -15.01 -11.30
CA TRP A 36 9.42 -13.71 -11.90
C TRP A 36 10.23 -12.52 -11.33
N PHE A 37 10.97 -12.70 -10.25
CA PHE A 37 11.87 -11.70 -9.66
C PHE A 37 12.97 -11.15 -10.55
N GLN A 38 13.30 -11.86 -11.61
CA GLN A 38 14.41 -11.48 -12.49
C GLN A 38 14.00 -10.50 -13.59
N THR A 39 12.76 -10.00 -13.57
CA THR A 39 12.42 -8.92 -14.48
C THR A 39 13.23 -7.68 -14.15
N THR A 40 14.20 -7.40 -15.00
CA THR A 40 15.02 -6.18 -14.96
C THR A 40 14.33 -5.03 -15.69
N THR A 41 13.07 -5.19 -16.09
CA THR A 41 12.31 -4.18 -16.83
C THR A 41 11.73 -3.15 -15.87
N THR A 42 11.76 -1.89 -16.28
CA THR A 42 11.21 -0.76 -15.51
C THR A 42 9.70 -0.55 -15.70
N VAL A 43 9.06 -1.35 -16.56
CA VAL A 43 7.61 -1.31 -16.79
C VAL A 43 7.02 -2.66 -16.45
N TRP A 44 6.08 -2.68 -15.51
CA TRP A 44 5.42 -3.91 -15.06
C TRP A 44 3.92 -3.86 -15.30
N ARG A 45 3.43 -4.91 -15.93
CA ARG A 45 2.00 -5.20 -15.97
C ARG A 45 1.66 -6.04 -14.73
N ILE A 46 1.19 -5.37 -13.68
CA ILE A 46 0.88 -6.00 -12.39
C ILE A 46 -0.04 -7.20 -12.56
N ASP A 47 -1.03 -7.11 -13.44
CA ASP A 47 -1.99 -8.16 -13.70
C ASP A 47 -1.40 -9.39 -14.40
N GLU A 48 -0.38 -9.23 -15.21
CA GLU A 48 0.21 -10.30 -16.01
C GLU A 48 1.38 -10.98 -15.30
N LEU A 49 2.33 -10.19 -14.81
CA LEU A 49 3.50 -10.68 -14.09
C LEU A 49 3.15 -11.31 -12.74
N LEU A 50 2.12 -10.80 -12.08
CA LEU A 50 1.73 -11.24 -10.75
C LEU A 50 0.61 -12.29 -10.73
N ARG A 51 0.04 -12.70 -11.88
CA ARG A 51 -1.11 -13.63 -11.92
C ARG A 51 -0.87 -14.93 -11.16
N ARG A 52 0.30 -15.53 -11.26
CA ARG A 52 0.64 -16.76 -10.51
C ARG A 52 0.69 -16.47 -9.02
N ARG A 53 1.46 -15.46 -8.63
CA ARG A 53 1.62 -15.08 -7.22
C ARG A 53 0.33 -14.55 -6.60
N VAL A 54 -0.52 -13.83 -7.35
CA VAL A 54 -1.86 -13.46 -6.89
C VAL A 54 -2.69 -14.69 -6.54
N ARG A 55 -2.63 -15.77 -7.34
CA ARG A 55 -3.32 -17.02 -7.03
C ARG A 55 -2.76 -17.71 -5.79
N ASP A 56 -1.43 -17.70 -5.63
CA ASP A 56 -0.78 -18.29 -4.45
C ASP A 56 -1.16 -17.52 -3.19
N TRP A 57 -1.11 -16.19 -3.22
CA TRP A 57 -1.54 -15.34 -2.11
C TRP A 57 -3.04 -15.49 -1.80
N ARG A 58 -3.91 -15.61 -2.81
CA ARG A 58 -5.33 -15.90 -2.60
C ARG A 58 -5.55 -17.27 -1.94
N ARG A 59 -4.74 -18.25 -2.28
CA ARG A 59 -4.80 -19.56 -1.65
C ARG A 59 -4.32 -19.52 -0.20
N LEU A 60 -3.25 -18.79 0.09
CA LEU A 60 -2.70 -18.60 1.44
C LEU A 60 -3.65 -17.83 2.36
N LEU A 61 -4.25 -16.77 1.87
CA LEU A 61 -5.10 -15.86 2.65
C LEU A 61 -6.57 -16.31 2.68
N GLY A 62 -6.92 -17.34 1.91
CA GLY A 62 -8.30 -17.83 1.76
C GLY A 62 -9.20 -16.79 1.06
N GLU A 63 -10.51 -16.95 1.23
CA GLU A 63 -11.51 -16.01 0.68
C GLU A 63 -11.62 -14.70 1.48
N THR A 64 -10.76 -14.46 2.47
CA THR A 64 -10.74 -13.22 3.26
C THR A 64 -10.41 -11.98 2.43
N GLY A 65 -10.15 -12.17 1.14
CA GLY A 65 -10.25 -11.14 0.11
C GLY A 65 -9.17 -10.06 0.11
N HIS A 66 -8.25 -10.05 1.07
CA HIS A 66 -7.23 -9.00 1.20
C HIS A 66 -6.01 -9.17 0.27
N THR A 67 -6.25 -9.71 -0.93
CA THR A 67 -5.19 -9.84 -1.95
C THR A 67 -4.89 -8.54 -2.70
N GLY A 68 -5.49 -7.42 -2.29
CA GLY A 68 -5.32 -6.13 -2.98
C GLY A 68 -6.03 -6.02 -4.33
N THR A 69 -6.85 -7.00 -4.72
CA THR A 69 -7.73 -6.86 -5.89
C THR A 69 -9.14 -6.50 -5.41
N ARG A 70 -9.71 -5.42 -5.96
CA ARG A 70 -11.10 -5.04 -5.70
C ARG A 70 -12.00 -6.27 -5.78
N SER A 71 -12.57 -6.71 -4.66
CA SER A 71 -13.55 -7.78 -4.67
C SER A 71 -14.81 -7.30 -5.40
N GLU A 72 -15.52 -8.21 -6.05
CA GLU A 72 -16.81 -7.89 -6.70
C GLU A 72 -17.88 -7.39 -5.72
N THR A 73 -17.68 -7.59 -4.42
CA THR A 73 -18.55 -7.11 -3.35
C THR A 73 -18.57 -5.58 -3.25
N MET A 74 -17.51 -4.87 -3.63
CA MET A 74 -17.50 -3.40 -3.67
C MET A 74 -18.32 -2.79 -4.82
N ARG A 75 -18.88 -3.60 -5.70
CA ARG A 75 -19.71 -3.11 -6.82
C ARG A 75 -21.15 -2.75 -6.45
N LYS A 76 -21.63 -3.13 -5.27
CA LYS A 76 -23.05 -2.99 -4.91
C LYS A 76 -23.39 -1.87 -3.93
N ASP A 77 -22.42 -1.35 -3.19
CA ASP A 77 -22.70 -0.39 -2.12
C ASP A 77 -22.12 0.99 -2.45
N HIS A 78 -22.77 1.69 -3.38
CA HIS A 78 -22.49 3.11 -3.65
C HIS A 78 -22.97 4.05 -2.52
N GLU A 79 -23.52 3.53 -1.43
CA GLU A 79 -24.13 4.35 -0.37
C GLU A 79 -23.38 4.38 0.96
N SER A 80 -22.32 3.61 1.18
CA SER A 80 -21.49 3.75 2.38
C SER A 80 -20.12 4.33 2.05
N ALA A 81 -20.04 5.65 2.03
CA ALA A 81 -18.83 6.41 1.72
C ALA A 81 -17.67 6.21 2.71
N TYR A 82 -17.81 5.36 3.74
CA TYR A 82 -16.88 5.31 4.87
C TYR A 82 -16.55 3.93 5.44
N THR A 83 -16.95 2.82 4.82
CA THR A 83 -16.75 1.49 5.38
C THR A 83 -16.03 0.51 4.46
N GLY A 84 -15.08 0.96 3.67
CA GLY A 84 -14.30 0.10 2.80
C GLY A 84 -12.81 0.35 2.94
N THR A 85 -12.00 -0.70 2.97
CA THR A 85 -10.55 -0.61 2.79
C THR A 85 -10.26 0.05 1.45
N HIS A 86 -9.83 1.30 1.46
CA HIS A 86 -9.56 2.09 0.27
C HIS A 86 -8.24 1.69 -0.40
N SER A 87 -7.33 1.08 0.35
CA SER A 87 -6.02 0.66 -0.16
C SER A 87 -6.04 -0.78 -0.66
N THR A 88 -5.90 -0.94 -1.96
CA THR A 88 -5.79 -2.25 -2.63
C THR A 88 -4.33 -2.55 -3.00
N PHE A 89 -3.44 -2.53 -2.02
CA PHE A 89 -2.03 -2.85 -2.27
C PHE A 89 -1.88 -4.33 -2.60
N ALA A 90 -1.29 -4.65 -3.74
CA ALA A 90 -1.18 -6.04 -4.18
C ALA A 90 -0.15 -6.82 -3.35
N ALA A 91 -0.56 -7.89 -2.67
CA ALA A 91 0.32 -8.74 -1.88
C ALA A 91 1.60 -9.18 -2.62
N PRO A 92 1.57 -9.59 -3.90
CA PRO A 92 2.78 -9.91 -4.65
C PRO A 92 3.74 -8.74 -4.85
N LEU A 93 3.24 -7.50 -4.90
CA LEU A 93 4.11 -6.32 -4.97
C LEU A 93 4.84 -6.10 -3.66
N VAL A 94 4.15 -6.28 -2.52
CA VAL A 94 4.78 -6.23 -1.19
C VAL A 94 5.87 -7.29 -1.10
N GLU A 95 5.54 -8.53 -1.42
CA GLU A 95 6.50 -9.66 -1.42
C GLU A 95 7.74 -9.32 -2.24
N TRP A 96 7.56 -8.83 -3.46
CA TRP A 96 8.68 -8.49 -4.34
C TRP A 96 9.55 -7.37 -3.77
N VAL A 97 8.94 -6.30 -3.26
CA VAL A 97 9.69 -5.18 -2.66
C VAL A 97 10.52 -5.67 -1.48
N LEU A 98 9.92 -6.43 -0.58
CA LEU A 98 10.61 -6.93 0.61
C LEU A 98 11.77 -7.87 0.26
N LEU A 99 11.56 -8.77 -0.69
CA LEU A 99 12.63 -9.68 -1.13
C LEU A 99 13.79 -8.96 -1.81
N ARG A 100 13.54 -7.82 -2.44
CA ARG A 100 14.52 -7.07 -3.21
C ARG A 100 15.28 -6.04 -2.39
N TYR A 101 14.59 -5.36 -1.46
CA TYR A 101 15.11 -4.18 -0.77
C TYR A 101 15.24 -4.32 0.74
N ALA A 102 14.71 -5.38 1.33
CA ALA A 102 14.79 -5.62 2.76
C ALA A 102 15.59 -6.89 3.07
N PRO A 103 16.64 -6.84 3.89
CA PRO A 103 17.27 -8.03 4.42
C PRO A 103 16.25 -8.93 5.14
N SER A 104 16.50 -10.24 5.18
CA SER A 104 15.58 -11.18 5.85
C SER A 104 15.45 -10.85 7.35
N GLY A 105 14.22 -10.84 7.87
CA GLY A 105 13.97 -10.53 9.28
C GLY A 105 14.06 -9.05 9.64
N SER A 106 14.13 -8.17 8.65
CA SER A 106 14.21 -6.71 8.83
C SER A 106 12.97 -6.11 9.47
N ARG A 107 13.15 -4.88 9.96
CA ARG A 107 12.08 -4.00 10.42
C ARG A 107 11.59 -3.12 9.26
N ILE A 108 10.29 -3.16 9.02
CA ILE A 108 9.64 -2.46 7.91
C ILE A 108 8.79 -1.31 8.45
N LEU A 109 9.00 -0.11 7.91
CA LEU A 109 8.21 1.08 8.20
C LEU A 109 7.14 1.29 7.12
N ASP A 110 5.92 1.63 7.55
CA ASP A 110 4.84 2.08 6.67
C ASP A 110 4.17 3.32 7.26
N ALA A 111 4.47 4.48 6.72
CA ALA A 111 3.97 5.76 7.21
C ALA A 111 2.47 5.97 6.95
N PHE A 112 1.87 5.21 6.01
CA PHE A 112 0.46 5.31 5.62
C PHE A 112 -0.09 3.90 5.45
N SER A 113 -0.27 3.18 6.56
CA SER A 113 -0.52 1.74 6.54
C SER A 113 -1.81 1.33 5.83
N GLY A 114 -2.85 2.18 5.86
CA GLY A 114 -4.11 1.87 5.22
C GLY A 114 -4.58 0.45 5.52
N GLY A 115 -5.04 -0.29 4.50
CA GLY A 115 -5.50 -1.67 4.67
C GLY A 115 -4.38 -2.69 4.95
N PRO A 116 -4.75 -3.91 5.38
CA PRO A 116 -3.84 -4.88 5.99
C PRO A 116 -2.79 -5.56 5.09
N PRO A 117 -2.83 -5.51 3.72
CA PRO A 117 -1.97 -6.37 2.90
C PRO A 117 -0.47 -6.22 3.18
N ARG A 118 0.02 -5.00 3.44
CA ARG A 118 1.46 -4.80 3.69
C ARG A 118 1.90 -5.42 5.01
N ALA A 119 1.11 -5.27 6.06
CA ALA A 119 1.37 -5.88 7.36
C ALA A 119 1.27 -7.41 7.30
N VAL A 120 0.22 -7.93 6.66
CA VAL A 120 -0.03 -9.38 6.52
C VAL A 120 1.13 -10.05 5.78
N VAL A 121 1.52 -9.51 4.63
CA VAL A 121 2.63 -10.07 3.83
C VAL A 121 3.94 -10.00 4.61
N SER A 122 4.23 -8.86 5.25
CA SER A 122 5.43 -8.71 6.07
C SER A 122 5.49 -9.75 7.17
N SER A 123 4.39 -9.94 7.91
CA SER A 123 4.30 -10.93 9.01
C SER A 123 4.47 -12.37 8.51
N ILE A 124 3.80 -12.76 7.40
CA ILE A 124 3.95 -14.10 6.80
C ILE A 124 5.39 -14.36 6.37
N MET A 125 6.06 -13.35 5.83
CA MET A 125 7.44 -13.47 5.38
C MET A 125 8.49 -13.39 6.52
N GLY A 126 8.06 -13.16 7.77
CA GLY A 126 8.94 -13.12 8.95
C GLY A 126 9.65 -11.79 9.15
N TYR A 127 9.10 -10.70 8.63
CA TYR A 127 9.55 -9.33 8.91
C TYR A 127 8.79 -8.75 10.10
N SER A 128 9.42 -7.81 10.83
CA SER A 128 8.72 -6.97 11.80
C SER A 128 8.20 -5.72 11.09
N TYR A 129 6.92 -5.41 11.28
CA TYR A 129 6.26 -4.31 10.60
C TYR A 129 5.75 -3.29 11.60
N VAL A 130 5.96 -2.00 11.32
CA VAL A 130 5.35 -0.88 12.06
C VAL A 130 4.63 0.01 11.07
N GLY A 131 3.31 0.11 11.22
CA GLY A 131 2.44 0.87 10.34
C GLY A 131 1.71 1.99 11.06
N PHE A 132 1.77 3.19 10.50
CA PHE A 132 1.06 4.37 11.00
C PHE A 132 -0.22 4.59 10.18
N ASP A 133 -1.29 4.90 10.86
CA ASP A 133 -2.52 5.39 10.23
C ASP A 133 -3.16 6.45 11.15
N ILE A 134 -3.76 7.46 10.53
CA ILE A 134 -4.44 8.54 11.25
C ILE A 134 -5.84 8.13 11.73
N ARG A 135 -6.37 7.00 11.25
CA ARG A 135 -7.71 6.49 11.54
C ARG A 135 -7.64 5.30 12.49
N SER A 136 -8.24 5.45 13.67
CA SER A 136 -8.35 4.36 14.66
C SER A 136 -9.10 3.14 14.12
N GLU A 137 -10.16 3.37 13.31
CA GLU A 137 -10.98 2.31 12.73
C GLU A 137 -10.16 1.42 11.78
N GLN A 138 -9.23 2.02 11.04
CA GLN A 138 -8.35 1.26 10.16
C GLN A 138 -7.35 0.41 10.95
N ILE A 139 -6.82 0.95 12.02
CA ILE A 139 -5.93 0.21 12.93
C ILE A 139 -6.65 -0.99 13.54
N GLU A 140 -7.86 -0.80 14.05
CA GLU A 140 -8.67 -1.88 14.61
C GLU A 140 -8.96 -2.98 13.59
N GLU A 141 -9.34 -2.60 12.35
CA GLU A 141 -9.57 -3.54 11.25
C GLU A 141 -8.30 -4.36 10.92
N ASN A 142 -7.16 -3.69 10.87
CA ASN A 142 -5.88 -4.33 10.59
C ASN A 142 -5.49 -5.33 11.70
N GLN A 143 -5.65 -4.94 12.97
CA GLN A 143 -5.41 -5.80 14.12
C GLN A 143 -6.32 -7.02 14.14
N GLN A 144 -7.62 -6.83 13.86
CA GLN A 144 -8.59 -7.92 13.73
C GLN A 144 -8.21 -8.88 12.61
N THR A 145 -7.75 -8.35 11.46
CA THR A 145 -7.31 -9.17 10.33
C THR A 145 -6.09 -10.02 10.68
N LEU A 146 -5.07 -9.44 11.31
CA LEU A 146 -3.89 -10.20 11.73
C LEU A 146 -4.24 -11.26 12.78
N SER A 147 -5.07 -10.91 13.75
CA SER A 147 -5.54 -11.84 14.78
C SER A 147 -6.32 -13.02 14.18
N ALA A 148 -7.20 -12.76 13.20
CA ALA A 148 -7.95 -13.80 12.51
C ALA A 148 -7.08 -14.73 11.67
N LEU A 149 -5.91 -14.27 11.24
CA LEU A 149 -4.90 -15.04 10.51
C LEU A 149 -3.82 -15.63 11.44
N GLU A 150 -3.95 -15.45 12.75
CA GLU A 150 -2.97 -15.89 13.75
C GLU A 150 -1.55 -15.37 13.48
N LEU A 151 -1.46 -14.15 12.92
CA LEU A 151 -0.19 -13.51 12.56
C LEU A 151 0.30 -12.60 13.67
N THR A 152 1.60 -12.62 13.88
CA THR A 152 2.33 -11.75 14.81
C THR A 152 3.42 -10.98 14.07
N GLY A 153 4.04 -10.00 14.73
CA GLY A 153 5.17 -9.24 14.16
C GLY A 153 4.78 -7.96 13.44
N ALA A 154 3.50 -7.55 13.54
CA ALA A 154 3.08 -6.23 13.09
C ALA A 154 2.53 -5.41 14.26
N GLU A 155 2.95 -4.16 14.32
CA GLU A 155 2.50 -3.11 15.22
C GLU A 155 1.78 -2.03 14.41
N PHE A 156 0.66 -1.53 14.92
CA PHE A 156 -0.06 -0.42 14.31
C PHE A 156 -0.13 0.74 15.29
N VAL A 157 0.24 1.91 14.82
CA VAL A 157 0.32 3.14 15.57
C VAL A 157 -0.72 4.12 15.07
N LEU A 158 -1.57 4.61 15.97
CA LEU A 158 -2.44 5.75 15.67
C LEU A 158 -1.58 7.02 15.64
N GLY A 159 -1.27 7.48 14.44
CA GLY A 159 -0.34 8.59 14.27
C GLY A 159 -0.30 9.13 12.85
N ASP A 160 0.31 10.27 12.72
CA ASP A 160 0.45 10.97 11.44
C ASP A 160 1.76 10.60 10.76
N GLY A 161 1.66 10.02 9.57
CA GLY A 161 2.81 9.61 8.77
C GLY A 161 3.76 10.74 8.35
N ARG A 162 3.35 12.00 8.49
CA ARG A 162 4.22 13.16 8.27
C ARG A 162 5.29 13.32 9.35
N PHE A 163 5.02 12.85 10.55
CA PHE A 163 5.87 13.11 11.71
C PHE A 163 6.51 11.84 12.26
N LEU A 164 5.82 10.70 12.21
CA LEU A 164 6.25 9.41 12.76
C LEU A 164 6.70 9.55 14.23
N GLU A 165 5.84 10.21 15.02
CA GLU A 165 6.14 10.53 16.41
C GLU A 165 6.28 9.26 17.27
N GLY A 166 7.30 9.22 18.10
CA GLY A 166 7.63 8.12 19.00
C GLY A 166 9.05 7.60 18.79
N ASP A 167 9.52 6.80 19.72
CA ASP A 167 10.82 6.11 19.61
C ASP A 167 10.61 4.68 19.12
N TYR A 168 10.65 4.51 17.83
CA TYR A 168 10.55 3.21 17.18
C TYR A 168 11.92 2.67 16.73
N GLY A 169 13.01 3.41 17.00
CA GLY A 169 14.34 3.10 16.50
C GLY A 169 14.44 3.21 14.96
N LEU A 170 15.46 2.57 14.38
CA LEU A 170 15.72 2.64 12.94
C LEU A 170 15.16 1.43 12.20
N PHE A 171 14.74 1.68 10.95
CA PHE A 171 14.18 0.69 10.05
C PHE A 171 15.13 0.32 8.90
N ASP A 172 15.03 -0.90 8.45
CA ASP A 172 15.85 -1.47 7.37
C ASP A 172 15.25 -1.20 5.98
N CYS A 173 13.94 -1.05 5.92
CA CYS A 173 13.21 -0.73 4.70
C CYS A 173 11.90 -0.02 5.03
N ALA A 174 11.45 0.87 4.15
CA ALA A 174 10.09 1.41 4.21
C ALA A 174 9.35 1.05 2.93
N LEU A 175 8.05 0.73 3.08
CA LEU A 175 7.14 0.51 1.96
C LEU A 175 5.80 1.17 2.27
N THR A 176 5.47 2.23 1.54
CA THR A 176 4.29 3.03 1.82
C THR A 176 3.58 3.53 0.56
N CYS A 177 2.32 3.93 0.73
CA CYS A 177 1.52 4.57 -0.31
C CYS A 177 0.74 5.72 0.33
N PRO A 178 1.20 6.96 0.17
CA PRO A 178 0.54 8.13 0.74
C PRO A 178 -0.83 8.38 0.08
N PRO A 179 -1.71 9.16 0.68
CA PRO A 179 -2.91 9.65 0.02
C PRO A 179 -2.56 10.44 -1.25
N TYR A 180 -3.50 10.53 -2.19
CA TYR A 180 -3.32 11.25 -3.45
C TYR A 180 -4.10 12.58 -3.43
N HIS A 181 -3.76 13.45 -2.49
CA HIS A 181 -4.43 14.73 -2.26
C HIS A 181 -5.95 14.55 -2.16
N ASP A 182 -6.76 15.28 -2.91
CA ASP A 182 -8.22 15.27 -2.90
C ASP A 182 -8.86 14.17 -3.80
N LEU A 183 -8.07 13.20 -4.27
CA LEU A 183 -8.57 12.12 -5.13
C LEU A 183 -9.48 11.15 -4.36
N GLU A 184 -9.14 10.88 -3.11
CA GLU A 184 -9.91 10.04 -2.20
C GLU A 184 -9.94 10.71 -0.83
N LYS A 185 -11.10 10.73 -0.20
CA LYS A 185 -11.29 11.28 1.13
C LYS A 185 -11.31 10.14 2.15
N TYR A 186 -10.32 10.11 3.04
CA TYR A 186 -10.17 9.00 3.98
C TYR A 186 -10.84 9.26 5.34
N SER A 187 -10.90 10.51 5.79
CA SER A 187 -11.53 10.89 7.04
C SER A 187 -12.16 12.28 6.99
N ASN A 188 -12.79 12.72 8.09
CA ASN A 188 -13.26 14.11 8.25
C ASN A 188 -12.30 14.98 9.07
N ARG A 189 -11.12 14.47 9.41
CA ARG A 189 -10.13 15.18 10.21
C ARG A 189 -9.48 16.28 9.38
N SER A 190 -9.24 17.43 9.99
CA SER A 190 -8.58 18.56 9.33
C SER A 190 -7.08 18.35 9.10
N ASP A 191 -6.47 17.46 9.87
CA ASP A 191 -5.06 17.08 9.79
C ASP A 191 -4.79 15.91 8.81
N ASP A 192 -5.83 15.30 8.26
CA ASP A 192 -5.70 14.31 7.19
C ASP A 192 -5.22 14.97 5.90
N MET A 193 -4.13 14.45 5.34
CA MET A 193 -3.53 14.97 4.11
C MET A 193 -4.51 14.96 2.92
N SER A 194 -5.49 14.05 2.89
CA SER A 194 -6.53 14.02 1.85
C SER A 194 -7.52 15.17 1.95
N ASN A 195 -7.54 15.90 3.06
CA ASN A 195 -8.42 17.06 3.32
C ASN A 195 -7.70 18.41 3.21
N MET A 196 -6.43 18.43 2.82
CA MET A 196 -5.68 19.66 2.67
C MET A 196 -6.29 20.56 1.59
N ARG A 197 -6.30 21.87 1.83
CA ARG A 197 -7.05 22.86 1.02
C ARG A 197 -6.44 23.08 -0.35
N SER A 198 -5.12 22.97 -0.45
CA SER A 198 -4.40 23.14 -1.70
C SER A 198 -3.39 22.02 -1.91
N TYR A 199 -2.95 21.87 -3.17
CA TYR A 199 -1.89 20.92 -3.49
C TYR A 199 -0.54 21.32 -2.89
N GLU A 200 -0.28 22.61 -2.75
CA GLU A 200 0.94 23.16 -2.14
C GLU A 200 1.02 22.75 -0.67
N GLU A 201 -0.09 22.85 0.07
CA GLU A 201 -0.19 22.38 1.46
C GLU A 201 0.04 20.88 1.56
N PHE A 202 -0.58 20.10 0.67
CA PHE A 202 -0.36 18.66 0.57
C PHE A 202 1.10 18.32 0.27
N ASN A 203 1.72 19.01 -0.71
CA ASN A 203 3.12 18.77 -1.06
C ASN A 203 4.09 19.13 0.07
N ALA A 204 3.81 20.19 0.84
CA ALA A 204 4.55 20.50 2.06
C ALA A 204 4.43 19.36 3.10
N GLY A 205 3.24 18.75 3.23
CA GLY A 205 3.06 17.55 4.05
C GLY A 205 3.89 16.37 3.57
N MET A 206 4.02 16.18 2.26
CA MET A 206 4.89 15.13 1.68
C MET A 206 6.38 15.41 1.94
N ALA A 207 6.81 16.68 1.98
CA ALA A 207 8.18 17.03 2.37
C ALA A 207 8.46 16.66 3.84
N LEU A 208 7.54 16.96 4.76
CA LEU A 208 7.65 16.53 6.16
C LEU A 208 7.72 15.01 6.29
N CYS A 209 6.93 14.29 5.49
CA CYS A 209 6.97 12.82 5.44
C CYS A 209 8.37 12.33 5.00
N ALA A 210 8.98 12.94 4.00
CA ALA A 210 10.34 12.59 3.55
C ALA A 210 11.38 12.82 4.65
N GLU A 211 11.31 13.95 5.36
CA GLU A 211 12.16 14.24 6.51
C GLU A 211 11.95 13.24 7.66
N ALA A 212 10.70 12.87 7.94
CA ALA A 212 10.39 11.86 8.95
C ALA A 212 11.01 10.49 8.59
N HIS A 213 10.88 10.06 7.34
CA HIS A 213 11.58 8.86 6.87
C HIS A 213 13.09 8.98 7.05
N ARG A 214 13.68 10.15 6.73
CA ARG A 214 15.14 10.33 6.88
C ARG A 214 15.64 10.11 8.31
N ARG A 215 14.86 10.51 9.31
CA ARG A 215 15.19 10.32 10.72
C ARG A 215 15.08 8.87 11.18
N HIS A 216 14.23 8.07 10.54
CA HIS A 216 13.91 6.71 10.98
C HIS A 216 14.54 5.60 10.10
N MET A 217 15.22 5.96 9.00
CA MET A 217 15.87 4.96 8.16
C MET A 217 17.34 4.77 8.54
N LYS A 218 17.79 3.50 8.56
CA LYS A 218 19.22 3.17 8.71
C LYS A 218 20.01 3.72 7.52
N PRO A 219 21.31 4.00 7.69
CA PRO A 219 22.20 4.27 6.56
C PRO A 219 22.09 3.18 5.49
N GLY A 220 22.03 3.57 4.24
CA GLY A 220 21.91 2.66 3.10
C GLY A 220 20.56 1.96 2.92
N ALA A 221 19.60 2.13 3.85
CA ALA A 221 18.27 1.52 3.78
C ALA A 221 17.43 2.08 2.61
N PHE A 222 16.45 1.30 2.16
CA PHE A 222 15.59 1.69 1.05
C PHE A 222 14.22 2.16 1.51
N VAL A 223 13.72 3.20 0.85
CA VAL A 223 12.33 3.67 0.96
C VAL A 223 11.65 3.47 -0.38
N CYS A 224 10.56 2.71 -0.37
CA CYS A 224 9.77 2.34 -1.54
C CYS A 224 8.39 2.99 -1.44
N ILE A 225 8.05 3.87 -2.37
CA ILE A 225 6.80 4.65 -2.34
C ILE A 225 6.03 4.42 -3.63
N VAL A 226 4.75 4.06 -3.50
CA VAL A 226 3.85 3.99 -4.65
C VAL A 226 3.06 5.28 -4.73
N VAL A 227 3.20 5.97 -5.86
CA VAL A 227 2.47 7.21 -6.18
C VAL A 227 2.05 7.19 -7.64
N GLY A 228 1.04 7.98 -7.97
CA GLY A 228 0.59 8.16 -9.35
C GLY A 228 0.32 9.62 -9.69
N PRO A 229 0.32 9.96 -10.99
CA PRO A 229 -0.06 11.31 -11.42
C PRO A 229 -1.55 11.55 -11.11
N ILE A 230 -1.87 12.74 -10.66
CA ILE A 230 -3.23 13.16 -10.33
C ILE A 230 -3.66 14.33 -11.22
N ARG A 231 -4.93 14.70 -11.14
CA ARG A 231 -5.44 15.89 -11.84
C ARG A 231 -6.00 16.88 -10.86
N GLY A 232 -5.64 18.13 -11.05
CA GLY A 232 -6.20 19.25 -10.34
C GLY A 232 -7.64 19.57 -10.79
N LYS A 233 -8.29 20.48 -10.07
CA LYS A 233 -9.71 20.85 -10.29
C LYS A 233 -9.96 21.47 -11.66
N SER A 234 -9.00 22.20 -12.23
CA SER A 234 -9.07 22.74 -13.59
C SER A 234 -8.75 21.70 -14.66
N GLY A 235 -8.30 20.51 -14.23
CA GLY A 235 -8.01 19.35 -15.07
C GLY A 235 -6.57 19.25 -15.56
N GLU A 236 -5.71 20.12 -15.09
CA GLU A 236 -4.25 20.06 -15.29
C GLU A 236 -3.67 18.78 -14.71
N LEU A 237 -2.55 18.35 -15.25
CA LEU A 237 -1.80 17.24 -14.69
C LEU A 237 -0.94 17.76 -13.56
N ILE A 238 -1.09 17.14 -12.37
CA ILE A 238 -0.20 17.35 -11.24
C ILE A 238 0.74 16.14 -11.20
N ASP A 239 2.03 16.39 -11.37
CA ASP A 239 3.05 15.36 -11.36
C ASP A 239 3.50 15.06 -9.91
N LEU A 240 2.58 14.47 -9.11
CA LEU A 240 2.87 14.03 -7.75
C LEU A 240 4.13 13.14 -7.69
N PRO A 241 4.38 12.21 -8.64
CA PRO A 241 5.62 11.46 -8.65
C PRO A 241 6.88 12.33 -8.73
N ALA A 242 6.90 13.36 -9.58
CA ALA A 242 8.07 14.25 -9.69
C ALA A 242 8.28 15.05 -8.39
N HIS A 243 7.22 15.58 -7.80
CA HIS A 243 7.30 16.29 -6.53
C HIS A 243 7.75 15.38 -5.38
N THR A 244 7.31 14.12 -5.36
CA THR A 244 7.80 13.14 -4.38
C THR A 244 9.31 12.91 -4.52
N VAL A 245 9.82 12.79 -5.76
CA VAL A 245 11.27 12.69 -6.00
C VAL A 245 12.01 13.93 -5.48
N GLN A 246 11.47 15.12 -5.72
CA GLN A 246 12.07 16.35 -5.23
C GLN A 246 12.13 16.37 -3.69
N ASN A 247 11.02 16.12 -3.02
CA ASN A 247 10.93 16.14 -1.56
C ASN A 247 11.92 15.15 -0.91
N PHE A 248 12.02 13.92 -1.44
CA PHE A 248 12.94 12.93 -0.91
C PHE A 248 14.40 13.27 -1.17
N ARG A 249 14.73 13.90 -2.32
CA ARG A 249 16.08 14.41 -2.59
C ARG A 249 16.45 15.54 -1.65
N GLU A 250 15.53 16.47 -1.40
CA GLU A 250 15.73 17.58 -0.46
C GLU A 250 15.92 17.07 0.98
N ALA A 251 15.25 15.99 1.36
CA ALA A 251 15.49 15.29 2.63
C ALA A 251 16.81 14.47 2.66
N GLY A 252 17.60 14.49 1.58
CA GLY A 252 18.92 13.86 1.50
C GLY A 252 18.94 12.43 0.99
N PHE A 253 17.83 11.89 0.48
CA PHE A 253 17.81 10.58 -0.13
C PHE A 253 18.37 10.58 -1.56
N ILE A 254 18.97 9.47 -1.95
CA ILE A 254 19.36 9.20 -3.32
C ILE A 254 18.16 8.59 -4.06
N TYR A 255 17.69 9.23 -5.14
CA TYR A 255 16.69 8.61 -6.01
C TYR A 255 17.35 7.47 -6.78
N TRP A 256 17.04 6.24 -6.38
CA TRP A 256 17.74 5.05 -6.84
C TRP A 256 17.21 4.52 -8.17
N GLN A 257 15.89 4.32 -8.24
CA GLN A 257 15.20 3.89 -9.47
C GLN A 257 13.69 4.01 -9.34
N GLN A 258 12.99 3.71 -10.44
CA GLN A 258 11.53 3.64 -10.47
C GLN A 258 11.05 2.47 -11.31
N ILE A 259 9.81 2.02 -11.02
CA ILE A 259 9.10 1.00 -11.78
C ILE A 259 7.72 1.53 -12.10
N ILE A 260 7.32 1.46 -13.37
CA ILE A 260 5.98 1.82 -13.80
C ILE A 260 5.07 0.61 -13.57
N LEU A 261 4.09 0.78 -12.71
CA LEU A 261 3.09 -0.23 -12.36
C LEU A 261 1.86 -0.03 -13.25
N SER A 262 1.82 -0.69 -14.39
CA SER A 262 0.71 -0.61 -15.33
C SER A 262 -0.51 -1.34 -14.77
N LYS A 263 -1.69 -0.71 -14.83
CA LYS A 263 -2.98 -1.26 -14.43
C LYS A 263 -3.79 -1.68 -15.66
N ASN A 264 -4.73 -2.57 -15.47
CA ASN A 264 -5.69 -2.95 -16.51
C ASN A 264 -6.58 -1.76 -16.93
N PHE A 265 -6.98 -1.75 -18.21
CA PHE A 265 -7.87 -0.71 -18.76
C PHE A 265 -9.20 -0.58 -17.99
N GLY A 266 -9.76 -1.63 -17.41
CA GLY A 266 -10.89 -1.65 -16.47
C GLY A 266 -11.81 -0.44 -16.53
N SER A 267 -11.80 0.35 -15.46
CA SER A 267 -12.59 1.60 -15.36
C SER A 267 -12.10 2.72 -16.28
N ALA A 268 -10.90 2.62 -16.86
CA ALA A 268 -10.39 3.65 -17.77
C ALA A 268 -11.22 3.76 -19.04
N ALA A 269 -11.78 2.65 -19.55
CA ALA A 269 -12.67 2.65 -20.70
C ALA A 269 -13.91 3.53 -20.46
N LYS A 270 -14.52 3.50 -19.27
CA LYS A 270 -15.65 4.34 -18.90
C LYS A 270 -15.30 5.83 -18.81
N ARG A 271 -14.06 6.14 -18.42
CA ARG A 271 -13.56 7.52 -18.27
C ARG A 271 -13.02 8.09 -19.57
N SER A 272 -12.72 7.25 -20.57
CA SER A 272 -12.07 7.66 -21.82
C SER A 272 -12.90 8.64 -22.63
N THR A 273 -14.22 8.48 -22.70
CA THR A 273 -15.11 9.38 -23.46
C THR A 273 -15.05 10.82 -22.93
N ASN A 274 -15.11 10.99 -21.59
CA ASN A 274 -15.01 12.33 -21.00
C ASN A 274 -13.58 12.89 -21.10
N ALA A 275 -12.58 12.05 -20.95
CA ALA A 275 -11.18 12.43 -21.14
C ALA A 275 -10.93 12.91 -22.57
N TRP A 276 -11.44 12.21 -23.57
CA TRP A 276 -11.31 12.59 -24.99
C TRP A 276 -11.92 13.98 -25.26
N LYS A 277 -13.16 14.21 -24.82
CA LYS A 277 -13.82 15.52 -24.93
C LYS A 277 -13.02 16.65 -24.28
N GLY A 278 -12.38 16.37 -23.17
CA GLY A 278 -11.53 17.31 -22.42
C GLY A 278 -10.08 17.38 -22.92
N LYS A 279 -9.74 16.73 -24.05
CA LYS A 279 -8.35 16.62 -24.55
C LYS A 279 -7.36 16.10 -23.49
N LYS A 280 -7.79 15.11 -22.69
CA LYS A 280 -7.03 14.53 -21.60
C LYS A 280 -6.77 13.04 -21.85
N LEU A 281 -5.69 12.51 -21.28
CA LEU A 281 -5.44 11.08 -21.23
C LEU A 281 -5.86 10.54 -19.85
N VAL A 282 -6.30 9.28 -19.83
CA VAL A 282 -6.64 8.58 -18.57
C VAL A 282 -5.39 7.87 -18.08
N PRO A 283 -4.83 8.22 -16.90
CA PRO A 283 -3.73 7.46 -16.33
C PRO A 283 -4.15 6.01 -16.02
N ILE A 284 -3.32 5.07 -16.46
CA ILE A 284 -3.50 3.62 -16.20
C ILE A 284 -2.28 3.03 -15.51
N HIS A 285 -1.48 3.86 -14.87
CA HIS A 285 -0.28 3.45 -14.17
C HIS A 285 -0.11 4.20 -12.86
N GLU A 286 0.66 3.59 -11.99
CA GLU A 286 1.30 4.19 -10.83
C GLU A 286 2.81 3.99 -10.97
N ILE A 287 3.57 4.62 -10.12
CA ILE A 287 5.03 4.51 -10.11
C ILE A 287 5.46 4.06 -8.72
N LEU A 288 6.17 2.95 -8.65
CA LEU A 288 6.94 2.59 -7.49
C LEU A 288 8.29 3.31 -7.57
N GLN A 289 8.49 4.29 -6.72
CA GLN A 289 9.73 5.05 -6.59
C GLN A 289 10.57 4.45 -5.48
N ILE A 290 11.85 4.25 -5.73
CA ILE A 290 12.80 3.67 -4.78
C ILE A 290 13.87 4.71 -4.48
N PHE A 291 14.02 5.00 -3.20
CA PHE A 291 15.03 5.91 -2.67
C PHE A 291 15.96 5.13 -1.74
N ARG A 292 17.22 5.55 -1.69
CA ARG A 292 18.21 4.99 -0.78
C ARG A 292 18.63 6.06 0.21
N ALA A 293 18.59 5.73 1.50
CA ALA A 293 19.15 6.59 2.53
C ALA A 293 20.67 6.73 2.31
N PRO A 294 21.26 7.91 2.56
CA PRO A 294 22.73 8.05 2.51
C PRO A 294 23.40 7.14 3.55
N GLU A 295 24.66 6.85 3.31
CA GLU A 295 25.50 6.05 4.21
C GLU A 295 25.75 6.78 5.54
#